data_b634d6b9f1ec9f2a1c9f38eabba860dd
#
_entry.id   b634d6b9f1ec9f2a1c9f38eabba860dd
#
_cell.length_a   1.000
_cell.length_b   1.000
_cell.length_c   1.000
_cell.angle_alpha   90.00
_cell.angle_beta   90.00
_cell.angle_gamma   90.00
#
_symmetry.space_group_name_H-M   'P 1'
#
loop_
_entity.id
_entity.type
_entity.pdbx_description
1 polymer ?
#
loop_
_entity_poly.entity_id
_entity_poly.type
_entity_poly.pdbx_seq_one_letter_code
_entity_poly.pdbx_strand_id
1 'polypeptide(L)'
;PILFAMNQLDGEKADYDNVINQMHETFGNRIVQVQYPLSCGPSFNAMIDVLLMKMYSWSPEGGTPTISEIPESEMEKARELNQKLVEAAAENDETLMEKFFEQGSLTEDEMREGIRKGLITRSIYPVFCVSALRDMGVRRMMEFLGNVVPFVSEMPKPENTAGEKIAPDANGPTSIYCFKTTVEPHIGEVSYFKVMSGTVHQGDDLINVDRGDGRERLAQLFCVCGQIRTPVEELVAGDIGASVKLKDVRTGNTLNAKGCDYHFDFIKYPAPKYQRAIKPVNESDAEKLSEILTRMHEEDPTWQIEQSKELKQTIVSGQGEFHLRTLKWRIENNDKLAVEFIEPRIPYRETITKASRADYRHKKQSGGAGQFGEVHLIVEPYYDGMPAPDTYKFNNQEFRMNVRDTQTIDLEWGGKLVGCNCIVGGAIDARFIPAIVKGLMDRMEQGPLTGSYARDVRVCIYDGKMHPVDSNEISFRLAGRNAFSEAFKNAGPKILEPIYDVEVLTPADVMGDVMSDLQGRRAIIMGMSSEKGFE
;
A
#
# COMPACT_ATOMS: atom_id res chain seq x y z
N PRO A 1 -7.69 -17.02 14.99
CA PRO A 1 -8.84 -17.93 14.82
C PRO A 1 -9.67 -17.57 13.60
N ILE A 2 -10.24 -18.58 12.93
CA ILE A 2 -11.16 -18.42 11.80
C ILE A 2 -12.40 -19.24 12.10
N LEU A 3 -13.56 -18.63 11.89
CA LEU A 3 -14.87 -19.26 12.00
C LEU A 3 -15.68 -18.88 10.77
N PHE A 4 -16.34 -19.86 10.16
CA PHE A 4 -17.20 -19.62 9.00
C PHE A 4 -18.66 -19.58 9.43
N ALA A 5 -19.35 -18.51 9.05
CA ALA A 5 -20.80 -18.40 9.16
C ALA A 5 -21.41 -18.51 7.76
N MET A 6 -22.00 -19.64 7.43
CA MET A 6 -22.71 -19.84 6.18
C MET A 6 -24.06 -19.15 6.28
N ASN A 7 -24.13 -17.94 5.72
CA ASN A 7 -25.30 -17.06 5.80
C ASN A 7 -26.24 -17.23 4.61
N GLN A 8 -27.44 -16.68 4.72
CA GLN A 8 -28.48 -16.70 3.68
C GLN A 8 -28.92 -18.10 3.29
N LEU A 9 -28.92 -19.04 4.25
CA LEU A 9 -29.43 -20.40 4.03
C LEU A 9 -30.92 -20.42 3.69
N ASP A 10 -31.66 -19.36 3.98
CA ASP A 10 -33.04 -19.10 3.59
C ASP A 10 -33.22 -18.53 2.18
N GLY A 11 -32.13 -18.25 1.46
CA GLY A 11 -32.15 -17.72 0.10
C GLY A 11 -32.52 -18.77 -0.94
N GLU A 12 -33.26 -18.40 -2.00
CA GLU A 12 -33.70 -19.29 -3.07
C GLU A 12 -32.56 -20.09 -3.75
N LYS A 13 -31.34 -19.54 -3.75
CA LYS A 13 -30.16 -20.14 -4.38
C LYS A 13 -29.20 -20.79 -3.38
N ALA A 14 -29.64 -20.99 -2.12
CA ALA A 14 -28.79 -21.56 -1.10
C ALA A 14 -28.53 -23.05 -1.42
N ASP A 15 -27.26 -23.43 -1.46
CA ASP A 15 -26.78 -24.78 -1.69
C ASP A 15 -25.69 -25.11 -0.67
N TYR A 16 -26.06 -25.66 0.46
CA TYR A 16 -25.16 -25.96 1.57
C TYR A 16 -24.07 -26.96 1.18
N ASP A 17 -24.46 -28.06 0.53
CA ASP A 17 -23.53 -29.14 0.23
C ASP A 17 -22.47 -28.73 -0.79
N ASN A 18 -22.85 -27.96 -1.80
CA ASN A 18 -21.91 -27.42 -2.77
C ASN A 18 -20.92 -26.47 -2.10
N VAL A 19 -21.38 -25.59 -1.21
CA VAL A 19 -20.48 -24.64 -0.50
C VAL A 19 -19.51 -25.39 0.43
N ILE A 20 -19.97 -26.40 1.17
CA ILE A 20 -19.10 -27.23 2.02
C ILE A 20 -18.04 -27.94 1.19
N ASN A 21 -18.41 -28.50 0.02
CA ASN A 21 -17.44 -29.14 -0.88
C ASN A 21 -16.37 -28.14 -1.36
N GLN A 22 -16.75 -26.94 -1.80
CA GLN A 22 -15.81 -25.89 -2.17
C GLN A 22 -14.90 -25.46 -1.01
N MET A 23 -15.44 -25.41 0.21
CA MET A 23 -14.64 -25.12 1.40
C MET A 23 -13.61 -26.21 1.67
N HIS A 24 -14.00 -27.49 1.54
CA HIS A 24 -13.05 -28.61 1.67
C HIS A 24 -11.98 -28.60 0.57
N GLU A 25 -12.34 -28.29 -0.68
CA GLU A 25 -11.38 -28.13 -1.78
C GLU A 25 -10.36 -27.01 -1.51
N THR A 26 -10.82 -25.90 -0.92
CA THR A 26 -9.98 -24.73 -0.68
C THR A 26 -9.14 -24.86 0.60
N PHE A 27 -9.73 -25.33 1.70
CA PHE A 27 -9.12 -25.32 3.03
C PHE A 27 -8.79 -26.71 3.58
N GLY A 28 -9.16 -27.77 2.86
CA GLY A 28 -8.89 -29.16 3.22
C GLY A 28 -9.62 -29.61 4.49
N ASN A 29 -8.96 -30.48 5.25
CA ASN A 29 -9.52 -31.09 6.46
C ASN A 29 -9.69 -30.13 7.65
N ARG A 30 -9.26 -28.87 7.51
CA ARG A 30 -9.47 -27.84 8.54
C ARG A 30 -10.94 -27.46 8.68
N ILE A 31 -11.76 -27.66 7.64
CA ILE A 31 -13.19 -27.38 7.66
C ILE A 31 -13.89 -28.45 8.51
N VAL A 32 -14.52 -27.96 9.57
CA VAL A 32 -15.26 -28.84 10.51
C VAL A 32 -16.68 -28.32 10.67
N GLN A 33 -17.64 -29.16 10.32
CA GLN A 33 -19.05 -28.83 10.42
C GLN A 33 -19.52 -28.94 11.88
N VAL A 34 -19.73 -27.76 12.52
CA VAL A 34 -20.36 -27.71 13.85
C VAL A 34 -21.88 -27.81 13.72
N GLN A 35 -22.42 -27.39 12.58
CA GLN A 35 -23.84 -27.40 12.28
C GLN A 35 -24.10 -27.77 10.82
N TYR A 36 -25.29 -28.36 10.58
CA TYR A 36 -25.81 -28.50 9.22
C TYR A 36 -27.32 -28.24 9.17
N PRO A 37 -27.85 -27.68 8.06
CA PRO A 37 -29.26 -27.40 7.92
C PRO A 37 -30.05 -28.67 7.53
N LEU A 38 -31.32 -28.80 7.97
CA LEU A 38 -32.23 -29.85 7.48
C LEU A 38 -32.74 -29.55 6.07
N SER A 39 -32.86 -28.30 5.71
CA SER A 39 -33.25 -27.85 4.38
C SER A 39 -32.63 -26.46 4.10
N CYS A 40 -32.44 -26.14 2.82
CA CYS A 40 -32.03 -24.84 2.37
C CYS A 40 -33.15 -24.15 1.58
N GLY A 41 -32.95 -22.85 1.31
CA GLY A 41 -33.93 -22.05 0.59
C GLY A 41 -35.04 -21.51 1.49
N PRO A 42 -36.19 -21.10 0.92
CA PRO A 42 -37.31 -20.51 1.66
C PRO A 42 -37.86 -21.40 2.78
N SER A 43 -37.59 -22.71 2.73
CA SER A 43 -37.98 -23.69 3.76
C SER A 43 -36.97 -23.84 4.90
N PHE A 44 -35.85 -23.12 4.88
CA PHE A 44 -34.88 -23.18 5.96
C PHE A 44 -35.49 -22.67 7.27
N ASN A 45 -35.65 -23.58 8.20
CA ASN A 45 -36.21 -23.30 9.51
C ASN A 45 -35.67 -24.23 10.62
N ALA A 46 -34.73 -25.11 10.29
CA ALA A 46 -34.15 -26.03 11.29
C ALA A 46 -32.71 -26.39 10.91
N MET A 47 -31.88 -26.58 11.94
CA MET A 47 -30.52 -27.08 11.82
C MET A 47 -30.18 -28.04 12.95
N ILE A 48 -29.21 -28.91 12.73
CA ILE A 48 -28.65 -29.80 13.74
C ILE A 48 -27.29 -29.25 14.18
N ASP A 49 -27.10 -29.08 15.48
CA ASP A 49 -25.84 -28.77 16.13
C ASP A 49 -25.18 -30.09 16.55
N VAL A 50 -24.09 -30.45 15.89
CA VAL A 50 -23.39 -31.70 16.12
C VAL A 50 -22.47 -31.68 17.33
N LEU A 51 -22.11 -30.46 17.82
CA LEU A 51 -21.37 -30.33 19.07
C LEU A 51 -22.24 -30.68 20.27
N LEU A 52 -23.46 -30.16 20.31
CA LEU A 52 -24.40 -30.36 21.40
C LEU A 52 -25.34 -31.56 21.17
N MET A 53 -25.35 -32.15 19.98
CA MET A 53 -26.26 -33.23 19.56
C MET A 53 -27.72 -32.85 19.80
N LYS A 54 -28.12 -31.65 19.34
CA LYS A 54 -29.49 -31.12 19.46
C LYS A 54 -29.95 -30.52 18.14
N MET A 55 -31.28 -30.52 17.94
CA MET A 55 -31.90 -29.82 16.83
C MET A 55 -32.41 -28.45 17.28
N TYR A 56 -32.15 -27.45 16.50
CA TYR A 56 -32.64 -26.07 16.64
C TYR A 56 -33.65 -25.81 15.53
N SER A 57 -34.85 -25.38 15.88
CA SER A 57 -35.90 -25.05 14.91
C SER A 57 -36.53 -23.70 15.23
N TRP A 58 -36.98 -23.01 14.18
CA TRP A 58 -37.55 -21.68 14.25
C TRP A 58 -38.94 -21.62 13.61
N SER A 59 -39.74 -20.65 14.05
CA SER A 59 -40.89 -20.19 13.28
C SER A 59 -40.41 -19.51 11.97
N PRO A 60 -41.28 -19.35 10.97
CA PRO A 60 -40.92 -18.64 9.73
C PRO A 60 -40.39 -17.21 9.93
N GLU A 61 -40.73 -16.58 11.05
CA GLU A 61 -40.30 -15.22 11.43
C GLU A 61 -38.92 -15.19 12.08
N GLY A 62 -38.36 -16.35 12.46
CA GLY A 62 -37.06 -16.47 13.11
C GLY A 62 -37.08 -16.17 14.61
N GLY A 63 -35.96 -15.69 15.13
CA GLY A 63 -35.83 -15.26 16.53
C GLY A 63 -35.38 -16.38 17.48
N THR A 64 -36.10 -16.62 18.58
CA THR A 64 -35.71 -17.62 19.58
C THR A 64 -36.00 -19.03 19.09
N PRO A 65 -35.01 -19.94 19.07
CA PRO A 65 -35.22 -21.32 18.61
C PRO A 65 -35.97 -22.18 19.64
N THR A 66 -36.65 -23.19 19.13
CA THR A 66 -37.06 -24.36 19.91
C THR A 66 -35.95 -25.40 19.83
N ILE A 67 -35.49 -25.90 20.97
CA ILE A 67 -34.44 -26.91 21.06
C ILE A 67 -35.11 -28.26 21.32
N SER A 68 -34.79 -29.27 20.53
CA SER A 68 -35.34 -30.60 20.63
C SER A 68 -34.31 -31.70 20.36
N GLU A 69 -34.68 -32.94 20.57
CA GLU A 69 -33.86 -34.09 20.19
C GLU A 69 -33.76 -34.21 18.67
N ILE A 70 -32.65 -34.77 18.19
CA ILE A 70 -32.43 -35.01 16.77
C ILE A 70 -33.39 -36.06 16.26
N PRO A 71 -34.08 -35.84 15.13
CA PRO A 71 -34.93 -36.87 14.52
C PRO A 71 -34.13 -38.14 14.21
N GLU A 72 -34.78 -39.30 14.34
CA GLU A 72 -34.15 -40.61 14.12
C GLU A 72 -33.57 -40.74 12.71
N SER A 73 -34.22 -40.12 11.71
CA SER A 73 -33.74 -40.05 10.32
C SER A 73 -32.41 -39.31 10.13
N GLU A 74 -32.06 -38.39 11.01
CA GLU A 74 -30.86 -37.58 10.96
C GLU A 74 -29.77 -38.04 11.93
N MET A 75 -30.09 -38.97 12.83
CA MET A 75 -29.20 -39.38 13.92
C MET A 75 -27.89 -39.99 13.42
N GLU A 76 -27.92 -40.77 12.34
CA GLU A 76 -26.73 -41.40 11.76
C GLU A 76 -25.76 -40.33 11.22
N LYS A 77 -26.24 -39.40 10.40
CA LYS A 77 -25.47 -38.29 9.86
C LYS A 77 -24.91 -37.39 10.98
N ALA A 78 -25.73 -37.10 11.99
CA ALA A 78 -25.30 -36.30 13.13
C ALA A 78 -24.17 -36.95 13.92
N ARG A 79 -24.25 -38.28 14.15
CA ARG A 79 -23.19 -39.05 14.82
C ARG A 79 -21.91 -39.11 14.00
N GLU A 80 -21.97 -39.30 12.69
CA GLU A 80 -20.81 -39.28 11.80
C GLU A 80 -20.09 -37.95 11.87
N LEU A 81 -20.82 -36.84 11.76
CA LEU A 81 -20.24 -35.50 11.84
C LEU A 81 -19.72 -35.16 13.24
N ASN A 82 -20.41 -35.59 14.30
CA ASN A 82 -19.93 -35.45 15.66
C ASN A 82 -18.62 -36.21 15.88
N GLN A 83 -18.49 -37.44 15.37
CA GLN A 83 -17.27 -38.21 15.48
C GLN A 83 -16.09 -37.48 14.76
N LYS A 84 -16.32 -36.96 13.56
CA LYS A 84 -15.30 -36.13 12.86
C LYS A 84 -14.90 -34.89 13.65
N LEU A 85 -15.87 -34.26 14.32
CA LEU A 85 -15.61 -33.12 15.20
C LEU A 85 -14.79 -33.51 16.43
N VAL A 86 -15.10 -34.67 17.06
CA VAL A 86 -14.33 -35.21 18.19
C VAL A 86 -12.89 -35.53 17.79
N GLU A 87 -12.70 -36.20 16.67
CA GLU A 87 -11.39 -36.53 16.12
C GLU A 87 -10.58 -35.26 15.88
N ALA A 88 -11.15 -34.25 15.17
CA ALA A 88 -10.50 -32.98 14.91
C ALA A 88 -10.18 -32.23 16.22
N ALA A 89 -11.02 -32.27 17.24
CA ALA A 89 -10.73 -31.67 18.53
C ALA A 89 -9.58 -32.37 19.26
N ALA A 90 -9.60 -33.71 19.26
CA ALA A 90 -8.58 -34.53 19.91
C ALA A 90 -7.19 -34.36 19.32
N GLU A 91 -7.06 -34.19 18.00
CA GLU A 91 -5.78 -34.01 17.30
C GLU A 91 -4.95 -32.79 17.77
N ASN A 92 -5.56 -31.84 18.48
CA ASN A 92 -4.91 -30.63 18.95
C ASN A 92 -4.27 -30.74 20.36
N ASP A 93 -4.42 -31.89 21.00
CA ASP A 93 -3.89 -32.10 22.36
C ASP A 93 -3.60 -33.57 22.61
N GLU A 94 -2.40 -33.90 23.08
CA GLU A 94 -1.98 -35.28 23.33
C GLU A 94 -2.85 -35.98 24.38
N THR A 95 -3.27 -35.27 25.41
CA THR A 95 -4.08 -35.85 26.48
C THR A 95 -5.51 -36.12 26.02
N LEU A 96 -6.07 -35.26 25.15
CA LEU A 96 -7.38 -35.48 24.54
C LEU A 96 -7.34 -36.63 23.53
N MET A 97 -6.23 -36.76 22.82
CA MET A 97 -6.01 -37.86 21.88
C MET A 97 -5.94 -39.20 22.60
N GLU A 98 -5.19 -39.30 23.71
CA GLU A 98 -5.13 -40.50 24.53
C GLU A 98 -6.54 -40.92 25.05
N LYS A 99 -7.29 -39.95 25.60
CA LYS A 99 -8.66 -40.19 26.07
C LYS A 99 -9.59 -40.68 24.94
N PHE A 100 -9.49 -40.06 23.77
CA PHE A 100 -10.27 -40.46 22.62
C PHE A 100 -9.98 -41.92 22.20
N PHE A 101 -8.69 -42.31 22.20
CA PHE A 101 -8.33 -43.71 21.89
C PHE A 101 -8.79 -44.69 22.96
N GLU A 102 -8.84 -44.31 24.25
CA GLU A 102 -9.29 -45.17 25.34
C GLU A 102 -10.82 -45.29 25.42
N GLN A 103 -11.53 -44.18 25.21
CA GLN A 103 -12.97 -44.09 25.50
C GLN A 103 -13.83 -43.97 24.24
N GLY A 104 -13.24 -43.67 23.07
CA GLY A 104 -13.94 -43.45 21.81
C GLY A 104 -14.75 -42.16 21.73
N SER A 105 -14.70 -41.32 22.77
CA SER A 105 -15.47 -40.06 22.84
C SER A 105 -14.76 -39.05 23.78
N LEU A 106 -15.15 -37.79 23.66
CA LEU A 106 -14.75 -36.68 24.56
C LEU A 106 -16.02 -36.09 25.19
N THR A 107 -15.88 -35.56 26.39
CA THR A 107 -16.94 -34.73 27.00
C THR A 107 -17.07 -33.40 26.25
N GLU A 108 -18.19 -32.70 26.45
CA GLU A 108 -18.43 -31.39 25.82
C GLU A 108 -17.35 -30.38 26.17
N ASP A 109 -16.90 -30.33 27.42
CA ASP A 109 -15.84 -29.39 27.86
C ASP A 109 -14.49 -29.75 27.23
N GLU A 110 -14.14 -31.02 27.10
CA GLU A 110 -12.95 -31.49 26.42
C GLU A 110 -12.96 -31.18 24.92
N MET A 111 -14.11 -31.33 24.28
CA MET A 111 -14.30 -30.92 22.89
C MET A 111 -14.11 -29.41 22.71
N ARG A 112 -14.69 -28.60 23.61
CA ARG A 112 -14.52 -27.15 23.59
C ARG A 112 -13.06 -26.76 23.73
N GLU A 113 -12.31 -27.42 24.63
CA GLU A 113 -10.87 -27.17 24.81
C GLU A 113 -10.07 -27.57 23.57
N GLY A 114 -10.31 -28.74 22.98
CA GLY A 114 -9.67 -29.20 21.76
C GLY A 114 -9.92 -28.27 20.57
N ILE A 115 -11.19 -27.84 20.39
CA ILE A 115 -11.56 -26.87 19.35
C ILE A 115 -10.86 -25.52 19.61
N ARG A 116 -10.78 -25.04 20.85
CA ARG A 116 -10.08 -23.82 21.23
C ARG A 116 -8.60 -23.87 20.82
N LYS A 117 -7.91 -24.97 21.15
CA LYS A 117 -6.51 -25.19 20.73
C LYS A 117 -6.36 -25.21 19.21
N GLY A 118 -7.29 -25.89 18.52
CA GLY A 118 -7.33 -25.92 17.06
C GLY A 118 -7.60 -24.55 16.42
N LEU A 119 -8.37 -23.69 17.06
CA LEU A 119 -8.58 -22.30 16.62
C LEU A 119 -7.30 -21.46 16.78
N ILE A 120 -6.54 -21.65 17.87
CA ILE A 120 -5.27 -20.96 18.12
C ILE A 120 -4.23 -21.33 17.04
N THR A 121 -4.09 -22.64 16.76
CA THR A 121 -3.14 -23.16 15.77
C THR A 121 -3.61 -23.02 14.34
N ARG A 122 -4.89 -22.68 14.12
CA ARG A 122 -5.58 -22.64 12.81
C ARG A 122 -5.65 -24.01 12.12
N SER A 123 -5.70 -25.09 12.89
CA SER A 123 -5.94 -26.45 12.40
C SER A 123 -7.41 -26.77 12.22
N ILE A 124 -8.30 -26.04 12.90
CA ILE A 124 -9.75 -26.17 12.83
C ILE A 124 -10.40 -24.86 12.38
N TYR A 125 -11.32 -24.96 11.42
CA TYR A 125 -12.20 -23.89 10.97
C TYR A 125 -13.66 -24.32 11.13
N PRO A 126 -14.32 -23.99 12.26
CA PRO A 126 -15.71 -24.36 12.52
C PRO A 126 -16.66 -23.67 11.54
N VAL A 127 -17.65 -24.42 11.05
CA VAL A 127 -18.70 -23.91 10.16
C VAL A 127 -20.03 -23.88 10.87
N PHE A 128 -20.67 -22.71 10.86
CA PHE A 128 -21.99 -22.43 11.42
C PHE A 128 -23.02 -22.15 10.33
N CYS A 129 -24.27 -22.49 10.61
CA CYS A 129 -25.43 -22.28 9.75
C CYS A 129 -26.24 -21.09 10.26
N VAL A 130 -26.45 -20.06 9.44
CA VAL A 130 -27.17 -18.85 9.85
C VAL A 130 -28.08 -18.29 8.74
N SER A 131 -29.17 -17.65 9.15
CA SER A 131 -29.87 -16.62 8.40
C SER A 131 -29.89 -15.37 9.26
N ALA A 132 -28.95 -14.45 8.98
CA ALA A 132 -28.83 -13.21 9.76
C ALA A 132 -30.08 -12.34 9.64
N LEU A 133 -30.73 -12.30 8.45
CA LEU A 133 -31.94 -11.52 8.22
C LEU A 133 -33.10 -11.99 9.11
N ARG A 134 -33.20 -13.30 9.35
CA ARG A 134 -34.27 -13.90 10.15
C ARG A 134 -33.85 -14.20 11.59
N ASP A 135 -32.66 -13.82 12.04
CA ASP A 135 -32.06 -14.14 13.34
C ASP A 135 -32.13 -15.67 13.66
N MET A 136 -31.87 -16.51 12.64
CA MET A 136 -31.76 -17.94 12.80
C MET A 136 -30.29 -18.36 12.91
N GLY A 137 -29.92 -19.12 13.94
CA GLY A 137 -28.57 -19.61 14.18
C GLY A 137 -27.58 -18.58 14.78
N VAL A 138 -27.86 -17.27 14.69
CA VAL A 138 -26.97 -16.20 15.15
C VAL A 138 -26.66 -16.30 16.64
N ARG A 139 -27.69 -16.50 17.48
CA ARG A 139 -27.52 -16.64 18.95
C ARG A 139 -26.60 -17.79 19.31
N ARG A 140 -26.76 -18.94 18.65
CA ARG A 140 -25.93 -20.11 18.91
C ARG A 140 -24.47 -19.89 18.49
N MET A 141 -24.25 -19.22 17.40
CA MET A 141 -22.90 -18.80 16.99
C MET A 141 -22.27 -17.82 18.00
N MET A 142 -23.05 -16.86 18.50
CA MET A 142 -22.57 -15.91 19.54
C MET A 142 -22.25 -16.60 20.86
N GLU A 143 -23.06 -17.60 21.25
CA GLU A 143 -22.78 -18.43 22.42
C GLU A 143 -21.48 -19.24 22.27
N PHE A 144 -21.24 -19.79 21.09
CA PHE A 144 -19.96 -20.46 20.79
C PHE A 144 -18.78 -19.49 20.86
N LEU A 145 -18.92 -18.28 20.32
CA LEU A 145 -17.89 -17.24 20.42
C LEU A 145 -17.54 -16.94 21.90
N GLY A 146 -18.54 -16.81 22.75
CA GLY A 146 -18.32 -16.54 24.19
C GLY A 146 -17.70 -17.70 24.97
N ASN A 147 -17.95 -18.95 24.56
CA ASN A 147 -17.58 -20.13 25.36
C ASN A 147 -16.37 -20.91 24.82
N VAL A 148 -16.06 -20.78 23.53
CA VAL A 148 -15.05 -21.63 22.86
C VAL A 148 -13.89 -20.84 22.26
N VAL A 149 -14.14 -19.63 21.74
CA VAL A 149 -13.09 -18.86 21.09
C VAL A 149 -12.02 -18.42 22.13
N PRO A 150 -10.71 -18.53 21.79
CA PRO A 150 -9.64 -18.20 22.72
C PRO A 150 -9.65 -16.72 23.12
N PHE A 151 -9.25 -16.45 24.34
CA PHE A 151 -8.97 -15.09 24.82
C PHE A 151 -7.69 -14.53 24.18
N VAL A 152 -7.55 -13.22 24.18
CA VAL A 152 -6.36 -12.55 23.65
C VAL A 152 -5.06 -13.03 24.33
N SER A 153 -5.11 -13.37 25.62
CA SER A 153 -3.98 -13.89 26.39
C SER A 153 -3.54 -15.30 25.98
N GLU A 154 -4.42 -16.08 25.35
CA GLU A 154 -4.16 -17.43 24.87
C GLU A 154 -3.61 -17.43 23.43
N MET A 155 -3.72 -16.30 22.73
CA MET A 155 -3.24 -16.15 21.36
C MET A 155 -1.72 -15.96 21.30
N PRO A 156 -1.07 -16.30 20.16
CA PRO A 156 0.33 -15.98 19.93
C PRO A 156 0.59 -14.50 20.19
N LYS A 157 1.63 -14.22 20.98
CA LYS A 157 2.01 -12.86 21.33
C LYS A 157 2.51 -12.11 20.10
N PRO A 158 2.06 -10.88 19.84
CA PRO A 158 2.62 -10.06 18.77
C PRO A 158 4.09 -9.74 19.06
N GLU A 159 4.89 -9.64 18.00
CA GLU A 159 6.28 -9.24 18.07
C GLU A 159 6.41 -7.75 17.73
N ASN A 160 7.28 -7.05 18.45
CA ASN A 160 7.67 -5.69 18.11
C ASN A 160 8.80 -5.69 17.07
N THR A 161 9.21 -4.54 16.57
CA THR A 161 10.30 -4.40 15.59
C THR A 161 11.67 -4.90 16.10
N ALA A 162 11.84 -5.02 17.43
CA ALA A 162 13.04 -5.59 18.06
C ALA A 162 12.99 -7.12 18.16
N GLY A 163 11.89 -7.78 17.73
CA GLY A 163 11.71 -9.22 17.83
C GLY A 163 11.26 -9.71 19.22
N GLU A 164 10.83 -8.79 20.09
CA GLU A 164 10.33 -9.15 21.42
C GLU A 164 8.84 -9.49 21.35
N LYS A 165 8.45 -10.56 22.03
CA LYS A 165 7.06 -11.00 22.14
C LYS A 165 6.35 -10.26 23.26
N ILE A 166 5.44 -9.37 22.89
CA ILE A 166 4.73 -8.52 23.84
C ILE A 166 3.49 -9.26 24.37
N ALA A 167 3.43 -9.48 25.68
CA ALA A 167 2.26 -10.07 26.31
C ALA A 167 1.15 -9.02 26.46
N PRO A 168 -0.12 -9.36 26.18
CA PRO A 168 -1.27 -8.51 26.47
C PRO A 168 -1.56 -8.51 27.97
N ASP A 169 -0.73 -7.80 28.75
CA ASP A 169 -0.85 -7.65 30.21
C ASP A 169 -1.38 -6.27 30.56
N ALA A 170 -2.51 -6.22 31.26
CA ALA A 170 -3.13 -4.97 31.69
C ALA A 170 -2.27 -4.14 32.66
N ASN A 171 -1.34 -4.79 33.36
CA ASN A 171 -0.40 -4.13 34.29
C ASN A 171 0.97 -3.80 33.64
N GLY A 172 1.13 -4.16 32.38
CA GLY A 172 2.36 -3.89 31.62
C GLY A 172 2.51 -2.42 31.22
N PRO A 173 3.62 -2.07 30.55
CA PRO A 173 3.80 -0.74 29.97
C PRO A 173 2.69 -0.45 28.95
N THR A 174 2.07 0.73 29.03
CA THR A 174 0.97 1.08 28.11
C THR A 174 1.48 1.36 26.70
N SER A 175 0.97 0.60 25.75
CA SER A 175 1.22 0.76 24.32
C SER A 175 -0.04 0.47 23.51
N ILE A 176 -0.37 1.35 22.56
CA ILE A 176 -1.48 1.17 21.63
C ILE A 176 -0.99 1.20 20.18
N TYR A 177 -1.67 0.45 19.32
CA TYR A 177 -1.39 0.39 17.89
C TYR A 177 -2.60 0.86 17.08
N CYS A 178 -2.44 1.94 16.32
CA CYS A 178 -3.48 2.51 15.48
C CYS A 178 -3.56 1.74 14.17
N PHE A 179 -4.61 0.94 13.99
CA PHE A 179 -4.74 0.07 12.82
C PHE A 179 -5.70 0.60 11.75
N LYS A 180 -6.47 1.65 12.06
CA LYS A 180 -7.45 2.24 11.13
C LYS A 180 -7.75 3.68 11.50
N THR A 181 -7.89 4.52 10.47
CA THR A 181 -8.40 5.89 10.59
C THR A 181 -9.64 6.04 9.72
N THR A 182 -10.67 6.74 10.21
CA THR A 182 -11.84 7.14 9.42
C THR A 182 -12.07 8.62 9.60
N VAL A 183 -12.66 9.27 8.60
CA VAL A 183 -13.05 10.67 8.71
C VAL A 183 -14.57 10.77 8.66
N GLU A 184 -15.17 11.24 9.74
CA GLU A 184 -16.61 11.32 9.88
C GLU A 184 -17.09 12.79 9.81
N PRO A 185 -18.23 13.05 9.15
CA PRO A 185 -18.83 14.38 9.10
C PRO A 185 -19.02 14.93 10.52
N HIS A 186 -18.67 16.19 10.75
CA HIS A 186 -18.83 16.94 12.00
C HIS A 186 -17.94 16.51 13.18
N ILE A 187 -17.23 15.38 13.09
CA ILE A 187 -16.34 14.88 14.15
C ILE A 187 -14.88 15.05 13.74
N GLY A 188 -14.60 14.83 12.45
CA GLY A 188 -13.25 14.79 11.91
C GLY A 188 -12.65 13.38 11.97
N GLU A 189 -11.35 13.30 12.15
CA GLU A 189 -10.63 12.04 12.22
C GLU A 189 -10.97 11.25 13.48
N VAL A 190 -11.25 9.96 13.29
CA VAL A 190 -11.45 8.95 14.33
C VAL A 190 -10.37 7.89 14.15
N SER A 191 -9.46 7.79 15.10
CA SER A 191 -8.39 6.79 15.10
C SER A 191 -8.81 5.57 15.90
N TYR A 192 -8.86 4.41 15.26
CA TYR A 192 -9.13 3.12 15.90
C TYR A 192 -7.81 2.47 16.27
N PHE A 193 -7.73 1.97 17.49
CA PHE A 193 -6.52 1.33 17.99
C PHE A 193 -6.82 0.08 18.81
N LYS A 194 -5.82 -0.78 18.91
CA LYS A 194 -5.79 -1.91 19.83
C LYS A 194 -4.80 -1.60 20.95
N VAL A 195 -5.21 -1.87 22.19
CA VAL A 195 -4.29 -1.82 23.34
C VAL A 195 -3.42 -3.07 23.29
N MET A 196 -2.12 -2.90 23.01
CA MET A 196 -1.17 -3.99 22.86
C MET A 196 -0.64 -4.47 24.19
N SER A 197 -0.44 -3.56 25.14
CA SER A 197 0.01 -3.81 26.52
C SER A 197 -0.45 -2.67 27.42
N GLY A 198 -0.56 -2.93 28.71
CA GLY A 198 -0.95 -1.96 29.72
C GLY A 198 -2.45 -1.64 29.73
N THR A 199 -2.77 -0.55 30.37
CA THR A 199 -4.11 0.05 30.42
C THR A 199 -4.01 1.50 29.99
N VAL A 200 -4.92 1.95 29.15
CA VAL A 200 -5.02 3.34 28.70
C VAL A 200 -6.25 3.99 29.29
N HIS A 201 -6.13 5.20 29.81
CA HIS A 201 -7.21 5.97 30.41
C HIS A 201 -7.56 7.22 29.59
N GLN A 202 -8.78 7.66 29.75
CA GLN A 202 -9.19 8.95 29.21
C GLN A 202 -8.31 10.06 29.81
N GLY A 203 -7.75 10.90 28.95
CA GLY A 203 -6.87 11.99 29.33
C GLY A 203 -5.38 11.67 29.36
N ASP A 204 -4.99 10.42 29.09
CA ASP A 204 -3.58 10.03 29.01
C ASP A 204 -2.85 10.77 27.88
N ASP A 205 -1.59 11.12 28.15
CA ASP A 205 -0.66 11.64 27.16
C ASP A 205 0.27 10.51 26.71
N LEU A 206 0.20 10.15 25.45
CA LEU A 206 1.05 9.13 24.82
C LEU A 206 2.05 9.78 23.86
N ILE A 207 3.10 9.06 23.55
CA ILE A 207 4.16 9.48 22.63
C ILE A 207 4.01 8.68 21.33
N ASN A 208 3.89 9.38 20.19
CA ASN A 208 3.89 8.76 18.87
C ASN A 208 5.34 8.50 18.42
N VAL A 209 5.80 7.25 18.51
CA VAL A 209 7.19 6.87 18.20
C VAL A 209 7.50 6.90 16.69
N ASP A 210 6.49 6.93 15.84
CA ASP A 210 6.63 6.98 14.38
C ASP A 210 6.71 8.42 13.83
N ARG A 211 6.44 9.42 14.68
CA ARG A 211 6.31 10.83 14.28
C ARG A 211 7.18 11.77 15.11
N GLY A 212 8.43 11.37 15.36
CA GLY A 212 9.41 12.22 16.07
C GLY A 212 9.03 12.51 17.52
N ASP A 213 8.48 11.53 18.22
CA ASP A 213 8.09 11.60 19.63
C ASP A 213 7.06 12.69 19.96
N GLY A 214 6.17 12.95 19.01
CA GLY A 214 5.04 13.85 19.18
C GLY A 214 4.10 13.39 20.30
N ARG A 215 3.68 14.31 21.18
CA ARG A 215 2.70 14.00 22.22
C ARG A 215 1.28 14.05 21.70
N GLU A 216 0.55 12.97 21.96
CA GLU A 216 -0.86 12.81 21.63
C GLU A 216 -1.68 12.61 22.90
N ARG A 217 -2.71 13.43 23.08
CA ARG A 217 -3.61 13.34 24.23
C ARG A 217 -4.88 12.61 23.87
N LEU A 218 -5.16 11.51 24.55
CA LEU A 218 -6.40 10.75 24.43
C LEU A 218 -7.53 11.42 25.21
N ALA A 219 -7.99 12.58 24.71
CA ALA A 219 -9.00 13.38 25.41
C ALA A 219 -10.32 12.62 25.64
N GLN A 220 -10.66 11.70 24.77
CA GLN A 220 -11.85 10.86 24.85
C GLN A 220 -11.52 9.44 24.36
N LEU A 221 -12.08 8.44 25.04
CA LEU A 221 -12.01 7.05 24.66
C LEU A 221 -13.41 6.52 24.37
N PHE A 222 -13.53 5.68 23.33
CA PHE A 222 -14.79 5.09 22.93
C PHE A 222 -14.64 3.60 22.63
N CYS A 223 -15.65 2.81 23.02
CA CYS A 223 -16.00 1.57 22.36
C CYS A 223 -16.97 1.88 21.21
N VAL A 224 -16.72 1.35 20.00
CA VAL A 224 -17.49 1.67 18.81
C VAL A 224 -18.21 0.43 18.29
N CYS A 225 -19.53 0.56 18.07
CA CYS A 225 -20.36 -0.44 17.43
C CYS A 225 -21.16 0.20 16.30
N GLY A 226 -20.74 -0.02 15.06
CA GLY A 226 -21.30 0.69 13.90
C GLY A 226 -21.14 2.21 14.03
N GLN A 227 -22.25 2.95 14.08
CA GLN A 227 -22.26 4.40 14.28
C GLN A 227 -22.36 4.81 15.76
N ILE A 228 -22.55 3.85 16.66
CA ILE A 228 -22.73 4.12 18.09
C ILE A 228 -21.35 4.15 18.75
N ARG A 229 -21.03 5.25 19.43
CA ARG A 229 -19.83 5.42 20.25
C ARG A 229 -20.23 5.51 21.70
N THR A 230 -19.78 4.55 22.47
CA THR A 230 -19.98 4.51 23.92
C THR A 230 -18.71 5.02 24.58
N PRO A 231 -18.76 6.17 25.30
CA PRO A 231 -17.60 6.64 26.04
C PRO A 231 -17.21 5.64 27.12
N VAL A 232 -15.91 5.47 27.31
CA VAL A 232 -15.32 4.62 28.35
C VAL A 232 -14.21 5.38 29.06
N GLU A 233 -13.98 5.04 30.33
CA GLU A 233 -12.92 5.68 31.11
C GLU A 233 -11.56 5.04 30.89
N GLU A 234 -11.55 3.73 30.63
CA GLU A 234 -10.33 2.95 30.39
C GLU A 234 -10.54 1.84 29.37
N LEU A 235 -9.43 1.39 28.78
CA LEU A 235 -9.33 0.21 27.93
C LEU A 235 -8.07 -0.56 28.31
N VAL A 236 -8.18 -1.88 28.43
CA VAL A 236 -7.07 -2.76 28.85
C VAL A 236 -6.44 -3.51 27.68
N ALA A 237 -5.28 -4.10 27.89
CA ALA A 237 -4.57 -4.89 26.90
C ALA A 237 -5.46 -5.94 26.24
N GLY A 238 -5.54 -5.90 24.92
CA GLY A 238 -6.42 -6.72 24.09
C GLY A 238 -7.69 -6.00 23.60
N ASP A 239 -8.12 -4.93 24.26
CA ASP A 239 -9.28 -4.15 23.85
C ASP A 239 -9.02 -3.37 22.56
N ILE A 240 -10.10 -3.16 21.82
CA ILE A 240 -10.16 -2.28 20.67
C ILE A 240 -11.00 -1.07 21.02
N GLY A 241 -10.40 0.11 20.86
CA GLY A 241 -11.06 1.37 21.09
C GLY A 241 -10.85 2.37 19.99
N ALA A 242 -11.43 3.54 20.19
CA ALA A 242 -11.24 4.68 19.30
C ALA A 242 -11.04 5.96 20.09
N SER A 243 -10.31 6.90 19.50
CA SER A 243 -10.17 8.27 19.98
C SER A 243 -10.36 9.26 18.83
N VAL A 244 -10.70 10.48 19.17
CA VAL A 244 -10.93 11.57 18.21
C VAL A 244 -9.97 12.72 18.43
N LYS A 245 -9.75 13.51 17.36
CA LYS A 245 -8.94 14.75 17.42
C LYS A 245 -7.48 14.53 17.85
N LEU A 246 -6.91 13.39 17.51
CA LEU A 246 -5.47 13.19 17.56
C LEU A 246 -4.81 14.08 16.49
N LYS A 247 -3.66 14.67 16.81
CA LYS A 247 -3.06 15.71 15.95
C LYS A 247 -2.28 15.14 14.77
N ASP A 248 -1.47 14.14 15.05
CA ASP A 248 -0.55 13.55 14.05
C ASP A 248 -0.45 12.04 14.22
N VAL A 249 -1.60 11.37 14.23
CA VAL A 249 -1.70 9.91 14.30
C VAL A 249 -2.22 9.37 12.98
N ARG A 250 -1.53 8.38 12.44
CA ARG A 250 -1.88 7.71 11.19
C ARG A 250 -2.07 6.21 11.41
N THR A 251 -2.74 5.57 10.47
CA THR A 251 -2.83 4.11 10.43
C THR A 251 -1.44 3.50 10.38
N GLY A 252 -1.17 2.56 11.29
CA GLY A 252 0.14 1.92 11.45
C GLY A 252 1.01 2.54 12.57
N ASN A 253 0.60 3.66 13.20
CA ASN A 253 1.39 4.27 14.24
C ASN A 253 1.27 3.54 15.59
N THR A 254 2.38 3.52 16.33
CA THR A 254 2.50 3.06 17.69
C THR A 254 2.54 4.26 18.66
N LEU A 255 1.70 4.26 19.69
CA LEU A 255 1.70 5.28 20.72
C LEU A 255 1.97 4.65 22.08
N ASN A 256 2.94 5.18 22.81
CA ASN A 256 3.44 4.63 24.06
C ASN A 256 3.28 5.60 25.24
N ALA A 257 3.05 5.06 26.43
CA ALA A 257 3.27 5.82 27.66
C ALA A 257 4.76 6.12 27.84
N LYS A 258 5.05 7.16 28.62
CA LYS A 258 6.43 7.55 28.91
C LYS A 258 7.22 6.39 29.54
N GLY A 259 8.35 6.04 28.93
CA GLY A 259 9.22 4.95 29.40
C GLY A 259 8.90 3.58 28.81
N CYS A 260 7.89 3.48 27.94
CA CYS A 260 7.66 2.31 27.09
C CYS A 260 8.36 2.55 25.73
N ASP A 261 9.09 1.55 25.24
CA ASP A 261 9.86 1.60 23.98
C ASP A 261 9.36 0.60 22.93
N TYR A 262 8.14 0.09 23.10
CA TYR A 262 7.55 -0.81 22.11
C TYR A 262 7.31 -0.09 20.80
N HIS A 263 7.61 -0.77 19.69
CA HIS A 263 7.35 -0.29 18.35
C HIS A 263 6.89 -1.46 17.49
N PHE A 264 5.73 -1.32 16.83
CA PHE A 264 5.16 -2.36 15.98
C PHE A 264 5.33 -2.01 14.51
N ASP A 265 5.53 -3.03 13.68
CA ASP A 265 5.67 -2.85 12.23
C ASP A 265 4.38 -2.30 11.60
N PHE A 266 4.55 -1.49 10.58
CA PHE A 266 3.45 -1.06 9.74
C PHE A 266 2.77 -2.26 9.05
N ILE A 267 1.46 -2.15 8.87
CA ILE A 267 0.70 -3.14 8.09
C ILE A 267 1.23 -3.13 6.65
N LYS A 268 1.67 -4.28 6.16
CA LYS A 268 2.11 -4.45 4.78
C LYS A 268 0.88 -4.61 3.88
N TYR A 269 0.53 -3.55 3.19
CA TYR A 269 -0.53 -3.58 2.19
C TYR A 269 -0.01 -4.15 0.88
N PRO A 270 -0.88 -4.81 0.08
CA PRO A 270 -0.48 -5.28 -1.24
C PRO A 270 -0.14 -4.09 -2.15
N ALA A 271 0.90 -4.26 -2.97
CA ALA A 271 1.29 -3.24 -3.94
C ALA A 271 0.15 -2.96 -4.94
N PRO A 272 -0.05 -1.69 -5.34
CA PRO A 272 -1.08 -1.36 -6.31
C PRO A 272 -0.75 -1.96 -7.67
N LYS A 273 -1.79 -2.38 -8.40
CA LYS A 273 -1.68 -3.05 -9.72
C LYS A 273 -2.30 -2.24 -10.86
N TYR A 274 -3.01 -1.17 -10.55
CA TYR A 274 -3.73 -0.35 -11.52
C TYR A 274 -3.61 1.12 -11.18
N GLN A 275 -3.36 1.96 -12.19
CA GLN A 275 -3.19 3.40 -11.98
C GLN A 275 -3.94 4.22 -13.02
N ARG A 276 -4.36 5.42 -12.63
CA ARG A 276 -4.94 6.46 -13.48
C ARG A 276 -4.47 7.82 -13.02
N ALA A 277 -4.42 8.77 -13.93
CA ALA A 277 -4.32 10.16 -13.53
C ALA A 277 -5.72 10.70 -13.25
N ILE A 278 -5.86 11.51 -12.20
CA ILE A 278 -7.12 12.14 -11.80
C ILE A 278 -7.00 13.66 -11.88
N LYS A 279 -8.04 14.30 -12.35
CA LYS A 279 -8.15 15.77 -12.33
C LYS A 279 -9.58 16.18 -11.98
N PRO A 280 -9.78 17.36 -11.39
CA PRO A 280 -11.11 17.91 -11.24
C PRO A 280 -11.66 18.36 -12.61
N VAL A 281 -12.98 18.37 -12.76
CA VAL A 281 -13.62 18.90 -13.96
C VAL A 281 -13.39 20.43 -14.07
N ASN A 282 -13.44 21.14 -12.93
CA ASN A 282 -13.11 22.57 -12.85
C ASN A 282 -11.73 22.73 -12.21
N GLU A 283 -10.82 23.43 -12.85
CA GLU A 283 -9.46 23.66 -12.35
C GLU A 283 -9.40 24.37 -10.98
N SER A 284 -10.41 25.21 -10.67
CA SER A 284 -10.54 25.85 -9.36
C SER A 284 -10.67 24.89 -8.18
N ASP A 285 -11.07 23.66 -8.44
CA ASP A 285 -11.29 22.62 -7.42
C ASP A 285 -10.04 21.75 -7.15
N ALA A 286 -8.89 22.09 -7.73
CA ALA A 286 -7.67 21.29 -7.63
C ALA A 286 -7.17 21.14 -6.18
N GLU A 287 -7.22 22.20 -5.39
CA GLU A 287 -6.83 22.19 -3.97
C GLU A 287 -7.78 21.28 -3.16
N LYS A 288 -9.08 21.45 -3.35
CA LYS A 288 -10.11 20.62 -2.72
C LYS A 288 -9.93 19.14 -3.07
N LEU A 289 -9.64 18.82 -4.34
CA LEU A 289 -9.35 17.43 -4.74
C LEU A 289 -8.14 16.87 -4.00
N SER A 290 -7.06 17.67 -3.86
CA SER A 290 -5.85 17.23 -3.15
C SER A 290 -6.14 16.92 -1.68
N GLU A 291 -6.93 17.72 -0.99
CA GLU A 291 -7.36 17.48 0.39
C GLU A 291 -8.20 16.18 0.51
N ILE A 292 -9.17 16.00 -0.41
CA ILE A 292 -10.01 14.80 -0.44
C ILE A 292 -9.17 13.55 -0.66
N LEU A 293 -8.24 13.57 -1.61
CA LEU A 293 -7.38 12.43 -1.91
C LEU A 293 -6.47 12.10 -0.72
N THR A 294 -5.91 13.09 -0.05
CA THR A 294 -5.10 12.89 1.16
C THR A 294 -5.92 12.19 2.24
N ARG A 295 -7.13 12.66 2.51
CA ARG A 295 -8.06 12.02 3.46
C ARG A 295 -8.40 10.60 3.07
N MET A 296 -8.69 10.35 1.79
CA MET A 296 -9.00 9.01 1.28
C MET A 296 -7.85 8.03 1.47
N HIS A 297 -6.62 8.48 1.26
CA HIS A 297 -5.43 7.68 1.54
C HIS A 297 -5.28 7.33 3.02
N GLU A 298 -5.61 8.26 3.93
CA GLU A 298 -5.59 7.99 5.37
C GLU A 298 -6.66 6.97 5.79
N GLU A 299 -7.84 7.01 5.16
CA GLU A 299 -8.91 6.04 5.42
C GLU A 299 -8.59 4.66 4.85
N ASP A 300 -7.96 4.60 3.68
CA ASP A 300 -7.55 3.38 2.99
C ASP A 300 -6.16 3.55 2.35
N PRO A 301 -5.10 3.14 3.06
CA PRO A 301 -3.72 3.24 2.56
C PRO A 301 -3.43 2.43 1.29
N THR A 302 -4.35 1.58 0.84
CA THR A 302 -4.21 0.85 -0.43
C THR A 302 -4.49 1.73 -1.64
N TRP A 303 -5.13 2.90 -1.49
CA TRP A 303 -5.12 3.95 -2.49
C TRP A 303 -3.84 4.78 -2.34
N GLN A 304 -2.92 4.60 -3.26
CA GLN A 304 -1.70 5.39 -3.30
C GLN A 304 -1.89 6.62 -4.19
N ILE A 305 -1.44 7.76 -3.69
CA ILE A 305 -1.62 9.05 -4.35
C ILE A 305 -0.25 9.69 -4.53
N GLU A 306 0.09 10.01 -5.77
CA GLU A 306 1.33 10.65 -6.14
C GLU A 306 1.05 11.93 -6.93
N GLN A 307 1.59 13.05 -6.47
CA GLN A 307 1.64 14.27 -7.26
C GLN A 307 2.93 14.30 -8.07
N SER A 308 2.87 13.79 -9.29
CA SER A 308 4.02 13.74 -10.17
C SER A 308 4.36 15.14 -10.71
N LYS A 309 5.45 15.73 -10.22
CA LYS A 309 5.98 17.02 -10.72
C LYS A 309 6.43 16.89 -12.17
N GLU A 310 7.00 15.76 -12.53
CA GLU A 310 7.45 15.45 -13.88
C GLU A 310 6.31 15.41 -14.89
N LEU A 311 5.29 14.62 -14.59
CA LEU A 311 4.14 14.43 -15.48
C LEU A 311 3.13 15.57 -15.37
N LYS A 312 3.22 16.40 -14.34
CA LYS A 312 2.24 17.45 -13.97
C LYS A 312 0.83 16.87 -13.88
N GLN A 313 0.73 15.74 -13.21
CA GLN A 313 -0.51 14.99 -13.00
C GLN A 313 -0.54 14.45 -11.57
N THR A 314 -1.76 14.35 -11.04
CA THR A 314 -2.02 13.56 -9.83
C THR A 314 -2.35 12.13 -10.25
N ILE A 315 -1.50 11.19 -9.88
CA ILE A 315 -1.67 9.77 -10.16
C ILE A 315 -2.30 9.10 -8.94
N VAL A 316 -3.34 8.33 -9.17
CA VAL A 316 -3.97 7.47 -8.17
C VAL A 316 -3.77 6.02 -8.56
N SER A 317 -3.30 5.22 -7.62
CA SER A 317 -3.01 3.80 -7.82
C SER A 317 -3.79 2.96 -6.82
N GLY A 318 -4.23 1.77 -7.23
CA GLY A 318 -5.02 0.87 -6.40
C GLY A 318 -4.92 -0.58 -6.87
N GLN A 319 -5.71 -1.47 -6.28
CA GLN A 319 -5.66 -2.91 -6.52
C GLN A 319 -6.26 -3.34 -7.86
N GLY A 320 -7.03 -2.47 -8.51
CA GLY A 320 -7.65 -2.74 -9.80
C GLY A 320 -8.58 -1.62 -10.25
N GLU A 321 -9.16 -1.75 -11.43
CA GLU A 321 -10.05 -0.75 -12.00
C GLU A 321 -11.27 -0.49 -11.11
N PHE A 322 -11.89 -1.55 -10.59
CA PHE A 322 -13.06 -1.41 -9.72
C PHE A 322 -12.73 -0.64 -8.43
N HIS A 323 -11.54 -0.85 -7.87
CA HIS A 323 -11.07 -0.13 -6.69
C HIS A 323 -10.96 1.38 -6.97
N LEU A 324 -10.39 1.79 -8.11
CA LEU A 324 -10.33 3.22 -8.47
C LEU A 324 -11.72 3.79 -8.85
N ARG A 325 -12.60 2.98 -9.45
CA ARG A 325 -14.00 3.39 -9.68
C ARG A 325 -14.74 3.67 -8.35
N THR A 326 -14.46 2.90 -7.31
CA THR A 326 -14.99 3.13 -5.97
C THR A 326 -14.47 4.43 -5.37
N LEU A 327 -13.16 4.74 -5.55
CA LEU A 327 -12.58 6.03 -5.16
C LEU A 327 -13.33 7.19 -5.84
N LYS A 328 -13.47 7.14 -7.16
CA LYS A 328 -14.19 8.14 -7.94
C LYS A 328 -15.63 8.29 -7.44
N TRP A 329 -16.35 7.20 -7.26
CA TRP A 329 -17.72 7.21 -6.78
C TRP A 329 -17.84 7.88 -5.40
N ARG A 330 -16.92 7.62 -4.47
CA ARG A 330 -16.89 8.28 -3.16
C ARG A 330 -16.68 9.78 -3.29
N ILE A 331 -15.72 10.23 -4.10
CA ILE A 331 -15.45 11.66 -4.35
C ILE A 331 -16.70 12.36 -4.91
N GLU A 332 -17.36 11.76 -5.90
CA GLU A 332 -18.53 12.35 -6.55
C GLU A 332 -19.78 12.33 -5.65
N ASN A 333 -20.01 11.24 -4.90
CA ASN A 333 -21.24 11.08 -4.13
C ASN A 333 -21.16 11.59 -2.69
N ASN A 334 -19.99 11.48 -2.03
CA ASN A 334 -19.84 11.94 -0.65
C ASN A 334 -19.37 13.40 -0.62
N ASP A 335 -18.34 13.73 -1.41
CA ASP A 335 -17.73 15.06 -1.41
C ASP A 335 -18.32 16.03 -2.43
N LYS A 336 -19.22 15.54 -3.30
CA LYS A 336 -19.88 16.33 -4.34
C LYS A 336 -18.90 17.06 -5.26
N LEU A 337 -17.78 16.40 -5.58
CA LEU A 337 -16.75 16.92 -6.46
C LEU A 337 -16.69 16.10 -7.75
N ALA A 338 -16.97 16.74 -8.89
CA ALA A 338 -16.86 16.09 -10.20
C ALA A 338 -15.39 15.92 -10.60
N VAL A 339 -15.00 14.70 -10.96
CA VAL A 339 -13.62 14.34 -11.34
C VAL A 339 -13.57 13.47 -12.58
N GLU A 340 -12.48 13.55 -13.31
CA GLU A 340 -12.19 12.73 -14.48
C GLU A 340 -10.94 11.88 -14.28
N PHE A 341 -11.01 10.62 -14.70
CA PHE A 341 -9.83 9.80 -14.91
C PHE A 341 -9.31 9.95 -16.33
N ILE A 342 -8.01 10.15 -16.44
CA ILE A 342 -7.30 10.21 -17.71
C ILE A 342 -6.12 9.24 -17.68
N GLU A 343 -5.59 8.90 -18.86
CA GLU A 343 -4.40 8.08 -18.95
C GLU A 343 -3.19 8.81 -18.33
N PRO A 344 -2.38 8.14 -17.51
CA PRO A 344 -1.11 8.69 -17.05
C PRO A 344 -0.20 8.97 -18.24
N ARG A 345 0.49 10.10 -18.20
CA ARG A 345 1.53 10.41 -19.19
C ARG A 345 2.71 9.46 -19.00
N ILE A 346 3.36 9.13 -20.11
CA ILE A 346 4.56 8.29 -20.08
C ILE A 346 5.77 9.16 -19.71
N PRO A 347 6.59 8.77 -18.71
CA PRO A 347 7.77 9.53 -18.30
C PRO A 347 8.93 9.31 -19.29
N TYR A 348 8.84 9.89 -20.48
CA TYR A 348 9.92 9.85 -21.45
C TYR A 348 11.17 10.56 -20.94
N ARG A 349 12.32 10.18 -21.48
CA ARG A 349 13.62 10.85 -21.25
C ARG A 349 14.18 11.31 -22.58
N GLU A 350 15.02 12.35 -22.52
CA GLU A 350 15.79 12.81 -23.66
C GLU A 350 17.27 12.48 -23.48
N THR A 351 17.95 12.12 -24.56
CA THR A 351 19.40 11.95 -24.58
C THR A 351 19.94 12.34 -25.96
N ILE A 352 21.26 12.34 -26.09
CA ILE A 352 21.95 12.66 -27.33
C ILE A 352 22.80 11.50 -27.81
N THR A 353 23.15 11.46 -29.09
CA THR A 353 23.85 10.32 -29.70
C THR A 353 25.23 10.67 -30.27
N LYS A 354 25.56 11.94 -30.41
CA LYS A 354 26.84 12.42 -30.96
C LYS A 354 27.27 13.71 -30.29
N ALA A 355 28.55 14.04 -30.38
CA ALA A 355 29.04 15.29 -29.90
C ALA A 355 28.55 16.46 -30.79
N SER A 356 28.26 17.57 -30.16
CA SER A 356 27.91 18.83 -30.83
C SER A 356 28.41 20.01 -30.03
N ARG A 357 28.69 21.14 -30.72
CA ARG A 357 29.10 22.39 -30.08
C ARG A 357 28.08 23.49 -30.34
N ALA A 358 27.96 24.39 -29.37
CA ALA A 358 27.27 25.66 -29.53
C ALA A 358 27.88 26.73 -28.66
N ASP A 359 27.62 27.97 -29.02
CA ASP A 359 27.92 29.12 -28.22
C ASP A 359 26.69 30.02 -28.10
N TYR A 360 26.56 30.68 -26.96
CA TYR A 360 25.44 31.60 -26.76
C TYR A 360 25.90 32.82 -25.97
N ARG A 361 25.51 34.00 -26.48
CA ARG A 361 25.75 35.29 -25.84
C ARG A 361 24.44 35.85 -25.27
N HIS A 362 24.34 35.89 -23.96
CA HIS A 362 23.30 36.65 -23.28
C HIS A 362 23.72 38.11 -23.13
N LYS A 363 22.96 39.01 -23.76
CA LYS A 363 23.14 40.43 -23.59
C LYS A 363 21.79 41.12 -23.44
N LYS A 364 21.59 41.82 -22.33
CA LYS A 364 20.40 42.61 -22.07
C LYS A 364 20.81 43.95 -21.44
N GLN A 365 20.28 45.02 -21.98
CA GLN A 365 20.56 46.37 -21.51
C GLN A 365 19.20 47.08 -21.30
N SER A 366 18.84 47.29 -20.05
CA SER A 366 17.57 47.93 -19.65
C SER A 366 17.89 48.86 -18.48
N GLY A 367 18.29 50.13 -18.77
CA GLY A 367 18.47 51.20 -17.80
C GLY A 367 19.17 50.81 -16.49
N GLY A 368 20.48 51.07 -16.36
CA GLY A 368 21.29 50.66 -15.21
C GLY A 368 22.35 49.61 -15.56
N ALA A 369 22.81 48.80 -14.59
CA ALA A 369 23.78 47.74 -14.84
C ALA A 369 23.20 46.73 -15.83
N GLY A 370 23.92 46.46 -16.95
CA GLY A 370 23.50 45.51 -17.98
C GLY A 370 23.66 44.05 -17.53
N GLN A 371 23.24 43.14 -18.40
CA GLN A 371 23.46 41.68 -18.24
C GLN A 371 24.33 41.21 -19.42
N PHE A 372 25.46 40.59 -19.13
CA PHE A 372 26.34 40.04 -20.15
C PHE A 372 26.95 38.72 -19.71
N GLY A 373 26.90 37.71 -20.56
CA GLY A 373 27.60 36.44 -20.41
C GLY A 373 27.63 35.67 -21.72
N GLU A 374 28.79 35.18 -22.10
CA GLU A 374 28.94 34.35 -23.30
C GLU A 374 29.59 33.02 -22.90
N VAL A 375 29.00 31.92 -23.33
CA VAL A 375 29.46 30.57 -23.01
C VAL A 375 29.56 29.75 -24.29
N HIS A 376 30.71 29.12 -24.47
CA HIS A 376 30.99 28.18 -25.55
C HIS A 376 31.12 26.79 -24.94
N LEU A 377 30.36 25.82 -25.41
CA LEU A 377 30.37 24.47 -24.88
C LEU A 377 30.27 23.39 -25.96
N ILE A 378 30.72 22.20 -25.58
CA ILE A 378 30.52 20.97 -26.35
C ILE A 378 29.70 20.01 -25.48
N VAL A 379 28.70 19.40 -26.05
CA VAL A 379 27.93 18.33 -25.43
C VAL A 379 28.23 17.01 -26.12
N GLU A 380 28.23 15.92 -25.37
CA GLU A 380 28.34 14.56 -25.92
C GLU A 380 27.61 13.56 -25.02
N PRO A 381 27.23 12.35 -25.56
CA PRO A 381 26.67 11.29 -24.73
C PRO A 381 27.64 10.87 -23.65
N TYR A 382 27.12 10.64 -22.43
CA TYR A 382 27.92 10.15 -21.30
C TYR A 382 27.57 8.70 -20.95
N TYR A 383 28.58 7.92 -20.55
CA TYR A 383 28.44 6.61 -19.93
C TYR A 383 29.50 6.43 -18.85
N ASP A 384 29.20 5.61 -17.85
CA ASP A 384 30.12 5.37 -16.75
C ASP A 384 31.42 4.70 -17.24
N GLY A 385 32.55 5.19 -16.74
CA GLY A 385 33.88 4.75 -17.20
C GLY A 385 34.38 5.41 -18.49
N MET A 386 33.64 6.39 -19.01
CA MET A 386 34.08 7.17 -20.19
C MET A 386 35.37 7.90 -19.89
N PRO A 387 36.41 7.87 -20.78
CA PRO A 387 37.65 8.60 -20.59
C PRO A 387 37.43 10.09 -20.54
N ALA A 388 38.37 10.82 -19.94
CA ALA A 388 38.34 12.28 -19.93
C ALA A 388 38.25 12.84 -21.36
N PRO A 389 37.57 14.00 -21.57
CA PRO A 389 37.52 14.62 -22.89
C PRO A 389 38.92 15.12 -23.31
N ASP A 390 39.28 14.86 -24.56
CA ASP A 390 40.56 15.25 -25.10
C ASP A 390 40.39 16.20 -26.30
N THR A 391 40.09 15.70 -27.49
CA THR A 391 40.05 16.51 -28.71
C THR A 391 38.76 16.23 -29.49
N TYR A 392 38.07 17.29 -29.86
CA TYR A 392 36.90 17.25 -30.74
C TYR A 392 37.18 17.90 -32.08
N LYS A 393 36.61 17.33 -33.15
CA LYS A 393 36.73 17.87 -34.51
C LYS A 393 35.38 18.29 -35.07
N PHE A 394 35.21 19.55 -35.38
CA PHE A 394 34.01 20.10 -36.02
C PHE A 394 34.42 20.96 -37.22
N ASN A 395 33.88 20.68 -38.39
CA ASN A 395 34.10 21.47 -39.63
C ASN A 395 35.60 21.77 -39.88
N ASN A 396 36.48 20.78 -39.82
CA ASN A 396 37.92 20.85 -39.97
C ASN A 396 38.66 21.69 -38.92
N GLN A 397 38.00 22.07 -37.83
CA GLN A 397 38.64 22.71 -36.67
C GLN A 397 38.79 21.71 -35.54
N GLU A 398 39.94 21.72 -34.89
CA GLU A 398 40.20 20.90 -33.71
C GLU A 398 40.04 21.74 -32.44
N PHE A 399 39.32 21.17 -31.47
CA PHE A 399 39.09 21.76 -30.14
C PHE A 399 39.71 20.83 -29.11
N ARG A 400 40.85 21.21 -28.58
CA ARG A 400 41.56 20.45 -27.56
C ARG A 400 41.06 20.88 -26.17
N MET A 401 40.62 19.91 -25.40
CA MET A 401 40.10 20.12 -24.04
C MET A 401 41.24 20.02 -23.03
N ASN A 402 41.34 21.03 -22.18
CA ASN A 402 42.24 21.01 -21.04
C ASN A 402 41.39 21.02 -19.76
N VAL A 403 41.02 19.82 -19.30
CA VAL A 403 40.14 19.65 -18.15
C VAL A 403 40.84 20.11 -16.89
N ARG A 404 40.30 21.15 -16.24
CA ARG A 404 40.76 21.68 -14.95
C ARG A 404 40.00 21.09 -13.78
N ASP A 405 38.69 20.90 -13.96
CA ASP A 405 37.79 20.37 -12.96
C ASP A 405 36.63 19.62 -13.62
N THR A 406 36.12 18.62 -12.95
CA THR A 406 34.96 17.80 -13.40
C THR A 406 33.98 17.66 -12.28
N GLN A 407 32.75 18.07 -12.52
CA GLN A 407 31.63 17.90 -11.61
C GLN A 407 30.67 16.86 -12.18
N THR A 408 30.46 15.73 -11.46
CA THR A 408 29.47 14.72 -11.79
C THR A 408 28.26 14.92 -10.90
N ILE A 409 27.08 15.01 -11.50
CA ILE A 409 25.80 15.19 -10.82
C ILE A 409 24.92 13.99 -11.15
N ASP A 410 24.57 13.21 -10.14
CA ASP A 410 23.56 12.18 -10.24
C ASP A 410 22.18 12.84 -10.29
N LEU A 411 21.39 12.53 -11.31
CA LEU A 411 20.10 13.17 -11.55
C LEU A 411 19.00 12.44 -10.77
N GLU A 412 18.12 13.20 -10.12
CA GLU A 412 16.98 12.62 -9.36
C GLU A 412 16.08 11.71 -10.21
N TRP A 413 15.99 11.97 -11.52
CA TRP A 413 15.24 11.19 -12.49
C TRP A 413 16.04 10.10 -13.19
N GLY A 414 17.23 9.79 -12.68
CA GLY A 414 18.15 8.77 -13.19
C GLY A 414 19.10 9.26 -14.27
N GLY A 415 20.29 8.69 -14.32
CA GLY A 415 21.39 9.10 -15.20
C GLY A 415 22.22 10.22 -14.60
N LYS A 416 23.12 10.79 -15.42
CA LYS A 416 24.12 11.75 -14.95
C LYS A 416 24.24 12.98 -15.86
N LEU A 417 24.63 14.11 -15.26
CA LEU A 417 25.20 15.27 -15.94
C LEU A 417 26.66 15.39 -15.50
N VAL A 418 27.58 15.41 -16.45
CA VAL A 418 29.01 15.61 -16.18
C VAL A 418 29.46 16.95 -16.79
N GLY A 419 29.75 17.90 -15.93
CA GLY A 419 30.29 19.21 -16.32
C GLY A 419 31.81 19.26 -16.22
N CYS A 420 32.48 19.46 -17.33
CA CYS A 420 33.95 19.64 -17.39
C CYS A 420 34.28 21.10 -17.61
N ASN A 421 35.04 21.70 -16.69
CA ASN A 421 35.60 23.01 -16.86
C ASN A 421 36.92 22.92 -17.65
N CYS A 422 36.90 23.36 -18.90
CA CYS A 422 38.05 23.34 -19.80
C CYS A 422 38.51 24.76 -20.18
N ILE A 423 38.11 25.79 -19.42
CA ILE A 423 38.41 27.20 -19.73
C ILE A 423 39.90 27.49 -19.55
N VAL A 424 40.48 28.12 -20.54
CA VAL A 424 41.89 28.55 -20.55
C VAL A 424 41.96 30.10 -20.59
N GLY A 425 42.99 30.68 -19.98
CA GLY A 425 43.28 32.13 -20.08
C GLY A 425 42.31 33.07 -19.33
N GLY A 426 41.42 32.53 -18.46
CA GLY A 426 40.53 33.40 -17.66
C GLY A 426 39.39 34.03 -18.45
N ALA A 427 38.98 33.42 -19.58
CA ALA A 427 37.89 33.91 -20.41
C ALA A 427 36.55 34.04 -19.64
N ILE A 428 36.33 33.15 -18.67
CA ILE A 428 35.24 33.22 -17.69
C ILE A 428 35.86 33.04 -16.29
N ASP A 429 35.48 33.90 -15.35
CA ASP A 429 35.88 33.77 -13.94
C ASP A 429 35.28 32.49 -13.35
N ALA A 430 36.11 31.75 -12.59
CA ALA A 430 35.72 30.48 -11.99
C ALA A 430 34.45 30.56 -11.11
N ARG A 431 34.18 31.73 -10.50
CA ARG A 431 32.96 31.97 -9.70
C ARG A 431 31.65 31.80 -10.47
N PHE A 432 31.69 31.93 -11.82
CA PHE A 432 30.50 31.80 -12.67
C PHE A 432 30.25 30.39 -13.17
N ILE A 433 31.20 29.45 -13.01
CA ILE A 433 31.04 28.04 -13.44
C ILE A 433 29.83 27.38 -12.75
N PRO A 434 29.63 27.52 -11.43
CA PRO A 434 28.43 26.96 -10.77
C PRO A 434 27.12 27.51 -11.34
N ALA A 435 27.09 28.80 -11.75
CA ALA A 435 25.91 29.38 -12.36
C ALA A 435 25.65 28.82 -13.76
N ILE A 436 26.69 28.54 -14.54
CA ILE A 436 26.56 27.84 -15.83
C ILE A 436 26.01 26.46 -15.63
N VAL A 437 26.58 25.66 -14.71
CA VAL A 437 26.11 24.31 -14.39
C VAL A 437 24.65 24.31 -13.95
N LYS A 438 24.24 25.29 -13.14
CA LYS A 438 22.84 25.48 -12.75
C LYS A 438 21.93 25.73 -13.97
N GLY A 439 22.42 26.51 -14.95
CA GLY A 439 21.70 26.70 -16.22
C GLY A 439 21.59 25.45 -17.07
N LEU A 440 22.61 24.57 -17.05
CA LEU A 440 22.56 23.25 -17.68
C LEU A 440 21.47 22.39 -17.00
N MET A 441 21.44 22.33 -15.66
CA MET A 441 20.44 21.59 -14.90
C MET A 441 19.02 22.07 -15.20
N ASP A 442 18.78 23.40 -15.22
CA ASP A 442 17.48 23.98 -15.58
C ASP A 442 16.99 23.47 -16.95
N ARG A 443 17.93 23.24 -17.89
CA ARG A 443 17.57 22.75 -19.22
C ARG A 443 17.47 21.24 -19.31
N MET A 444 18.17 20.52 -18.44
CA MET A 444 18.02 19.07 -18.27
C MET A 444 16.63 18.71 -17.70
N GLU A 445 16.11 19.50 -16.76
CA GLU A 445 14.75 19.34 -16.22
C GLU A 445 13.64 19.66 -17.23
N GLN A 446 13.95 20.48 -18.23
CA GLN A 446 13.05 20.82 -19.33
C GLN A 446 13.73 20.51 -20.65
N GLY A 447 13.85 19.23 -20.99
CA GLY A 447 14.59 18.75 -22.15
C GLY A 447 14.38 19.58 -23.42
N PRO A 448 15.44 19.83 -24.20
CA PRO A 448 15.39 20.71 -25.36
C PRO A 448 14.51 20.23 -26.52
N LEU A 449 14.17 18.93 -26.55
CA LEU A 449 13.42 18.33 -27.65
C LEU A 449 11.90 18.36 -27.41
N THR A 450 11.45 17.77 -26.32
CA THR A 450 10.01 17.62 -26.00
C THR A 450 9.63 18.23 -24.66
N GLY A 451 10.61 18.65 -23.86
CA GLY A 451 10.41 19.09 -22.49
C GLY A 451 10.48 17.96 -21.46
N SER A 452 10.76 16.72 -21.90
CA SER A 452 11.01 15.59 -21.00
C SER A 452 12.39 15.69 -20.37
N TYR A 453 12.58 15.11 -19.20
CA TYR A 453 13.88 15.16 -18.51
C TYR A 453 15.02 14.59 -19.37
N ALA A 454 16.12 15.35 -19.52
CA ALA A 454 17.31 14.87 -20.24
C ALA A 454 18.27 14.14 -19.29
N ARG A 455 19.03 13.16 -19.80
CA ARG A 455 19.98 12.37 -19.02
C ARG A 455 21.22 11.97 -19.83
N ASP A 456 22.26 11.60 -19.09
CA ASP A 456 23.50 11.01 -19.61
C ASP A 456 24.19 11.90 -20.64
N VAL A 457 24.50 13.11 -20.20
CA VAL A 457 25.18 14.12 -21.01
C VAL A 457 26.45 14.60 -20.32
N ARG A 458 27.57 14.63 -21.07
CA ARG A 458 28.78 15.33 -20.67
C ARG A 458 28.85 16.67 -21.40
N VAL A 459 29.19 17.71 -20.65
CA VAL A 459 29.30 19.10 -21.15
C VAL A 459 30.69 19.65 -20.86
N CYS A 460 31.45 19.99 -21.89
CA CYS A 460 32.74 20.64 -21.78
C CYS A 460 32.58 22.14 -22.03
N ILE A 461 32.78 22.94 -21.01
CA ILE A 461 32.78 24.40 -21.09
C ILE A 461 34.22 24.81 -21.40
N TYR A 462 34.50 25.29 -22.66
CA TYR A 462 35.87 25.45 -23.10
C TYR A 462 36.27 26.91 -23.38
N ASP A 463 35.29 27.81 -23.60
CA ASP A 463 35.55 29.23 -23.86
C ASP A 463 34.35 30.11 -23.49
N GLY A 464 34.48 31.40 -23.57
CA GLY A 464 33.42 32.36 -23.35
C GLY A 464 33.93 33.81 -23.25
N LYS A 465 33.03 34.72 -22.87
CA LYS A 465 33.39 36.11 -22.62
C LYS A 465 32.64 36.65 -21.42
N MET A 466 33.32 37.45 -20.62
CA MET A 466 32.74 38.24 -19.55
C MET A 466 32.96 39.75 -19.78
N HIS A 467 32.08 40.54 -19.19
CA HIS A 467 32.22 42.00 -19.15
C HIS A 467 32.51 42.44 -17.71
N PRO A 468 33.48 43.34 -17.47
CA PRO A 468 33.92 43.70 -16.12
C PRO A 468 32.80 44.22 -15.20
N VAL A 469 31.77 44.86 -15.77
CA VAL A 469 30.67 45.49 -15.02
C VAL A 469 29.34 44.72 -15.15
N ASP A 470 29.01 44.23 -16.34
CA ASP A 470 27.68 43.71 -16.67
C ASP A 470 27.57 42.18 -16.49
N SER A 471 28.68 41.49 -16.18
CA SER A 471 28.64 40.04 -15.96
C SER A 471 28.21 39.71 -14.54
N ASN A 472 27.21 38.82 -14.45
CA ASN A 472 26.68 38.32 -13.20
C ASN A 472 26.25 36.86 -13.35
N GLU A 473 25.91 36.17 -12.24
CA GLU A 473 25.52 34.78 -12.22
C GLU A 473 24.29 34.49 -13.11
N ILE A 474 23.28 35.36 -13.10
CA ILE A 474 22.07 35.22 -13.90
C ILE A 474 22.41 35.19 -15.39
N SER A 475 23.31 36.08 -15.84
CA SER A 475 23.74 36.15 -17.24
C SER A 475 24.43 34.88 -17.70
N PHE A 476 25.30 34.30 -16.87
CA PHE A 476 25.98 33.05 -17.18
C PHE A 476 25.07 31.82 -17.07
N ARG A 477 24.11 31.80 -16.11
CA ARG A 477 23.08 30.76 -16.04
C ARG A 477 22.24 30.72 -17.31
N LEU A 478 21.78 31.87 -17.80
CA LEU A 478 21.02 31.98 -19.04
C LEU A 478 21.85 31.66 -20.28
N ALA A 479 23.12 32.10 -20.33
CA ALA A 479 24.03 31.80 -21.43
C ALA A 479 24.31 30.29 -21.51
N GLY A 480 24.62 29.62 -20.39
CA GLY A 480 24.82 28.19 -20.32
C GLY A 480 23.58 27.39 -20.71
N ARG A 481 22.41 27.77 -20.18
CA ARG A 481 21.12 27.16 -20.51
C ARG A 481 20.81 27.17 -22.01
N ASN A 482 21.02 28.31 -22.66
CA ASN A 482 20.71 28.48 -24.08
C ASN A 482 21.75 27.82 -24.98
N ALA A 483 23.05 27.94 -24.67
CA ALA A 483 24.12 27.22 -25.38
C ALA A 483 23.92 25.72 -25.34
N PHE A 484 23.57 25.18 -24.16
CA PHE A 484 23.23 23.76 -24.00
C PHE A 484 22.04 23.36 -24.85
N SER A 485 20.95 24.14 -24.83
CA SER A 485 19.76 23.87 -25.64
C SER A 485 20.08 23.75 -27.13
N GLU A 486 20.93 24.64 -27.63
CA GLU A 486 21.31 24.65 -29.04
C GLU A 486 22.25 23.49 -29.41
N ALA A 487 23.26 23.23 -28.57
CA ALA A 487 24.14 22.09 -28.76
C ALA A 487 23.41 20.76 -28.71
N PHE A 488 22.50 20.58 -27.75
CA PHE A 488 21.70 19.36 -27.55
C PHE A 488 20.84 19.05 -28.79
N LYS A 489 20.14 20.04 -29.35
CA LYS A 489 19.32 19.87 -30.56
C LYS A 489 20.13 19.40 -31.76
N ASN A 490 21.40 19.78 -31.86
CA ASN A 490 22.32 19.44 -32.94
C ASN A 490 23.09 18.12 -32.69
N ALA A 491 23.01 17.60 -31.46
CA ALA A 491 23.73 16.40 -31.02
C ALA A 491 23.01 15.06 -31.33
N GLY A 492 22.06 15.05 -32.28
CA GLY A 492 21.29 13.86 -32.62
C GLY A 492 20.42 13.39 -31.44
N PRO A 493 19.53 14.26 -30.94
CA PRO A 493 18.72 13.94 -29.78
C PRO A 493 17.77 12.77 -30.04
N LYS A 494 17.53 11.96 -29.01
CA LYS A 494 16.59 10.83 -29.00
C LYS A 494 15.73 10.85 -27.78
N ILE A 495 14.52 10.28 -27.92
CA ILE A 495 13.61 10.00 -26.81
C ILE A 495 13.87 8.58 -26.35
N LEU A 496 13.99 8.40 -25.03
CA LEU A 496 14.06 7.11 -24.37
C LEU A 496 12.69 6.80 -23.77
N GLU A 497 12.21 5.59 -24.02
CA GLU A 497 11.01 5.04 -23.41
C GLU A 497 11.38 4.37 -22.07
N PRO A 498 10.49 4.41 -21.04
CA PRO A 498 10.70 3.63 -19.83
C PRO A 498 10.61 2.13 -20.14
N ILE A 499 11.47 1.34 -19.51
CA ILE A 499 11.43 -0.12 -19.55
C ILE A 499 11.11 -0.58 -18.14
N TYR A 500 10.12 -1.49 -18.01
CA TYR A 500 9.65 -2.02 -16.73
C TYR A 500 10.01 -3.50 -16.62
N ASP A 501 10.38 -3.92 -15.42
CA ASP A 501 10.34 -5.32 -15.01
C ASP A 501 8.90 -5.65 -14.63
N VAL A 502 8.31 -6.65 -15.29
CA VAL A 502 6.90 -7.02 -15.14
C VAL A 502 6.81 -8.46 -14.69
N GLU A 503 6.09 -8.71 -13.61
CA GLU A 503 5.71 -10.03 -13.15
C GLU A 503 4.20 -10.22 -13.39
N VAL A 504 3.84 -11.26 -14.13
CA VAL A 504 2.45 -11.60 -14.46
C VAL A 504 2.10 -12.92 -13.81
N LEU A 505 1.17 -12.91 -12.88
CA LEU A 505 0.60 -14.11 -12.28
C LEU A 505 -0.71 -14.46 -13.01
N THR A 506 -0.76 -15.62 -13.65
CA THR A 506 -1.90 -16.03 -14.48
C THR A 506 -2.24 -17.51 -14.25
N PRO A 507 -3.52 -17.93 -14.39
CA PRO A 507 -3.86 -19.33 -14.46
C PRO A 507 -3.18 -20.02 -15.66
N ALA A 508 -2.79 -21.28 -15.49
CA ALA A 508 -2.02 -22.02 -16.49
C ALA A 508 -2.74 -22.15 -17.85
N ASP A 509 -4.06 -22.17 -17.86
CA ASP A 509 -4.88 -22.30 -19.07
C ASP A 509 -4.84 -21.07 -19.99
N VAL A 510 -4.54 -19.87 -19.47
CA VAL A 510 -4.45 -18.62 -20.25
C VAL A 510 -3.01 -18.14 -20.46
N MET A 511 -2.02 -18.86 -19.99
CA MET A 511 -0.60 -18.52 -20.11
C MET A 511 -0.18 -18.27 -21.57
N GLY A 512 -0.65 -19.10 -22.52
CA GLY A 512 -0.33 -18.95 -23.93
C GLY A 512 -0.76 -17.61 -24.52
N ASP A 513 -1.93 -17.11 -24.14
CA ASP A 513 -2.45 -15.82 -24.59
C ASP A 513 -1.65 -14.66 -24.01
N VAL A 514 -1.30 -14.75 -22.71
CA VAL A 514 -0.44 -13.77 -22.03
C VAL A 514 0.93 -13.69 -22.69
N MET A 515 1.55 -14.83 -22.98
CA MET A 515 2.85 -14.89 -23.67
C MET A 515 2.81 -14.23 -25.05
N SER A 516 1.74 -14.48 -25.82
CA SER A 516 1.54 -13.89 -27.14
C SER A 516 1.36 -12.37 -27.07
N ASP A 517 0.62 -11.87 -26.09
CA ASP A 517 0.44 -10.42 -25.86
C ASP A 517 1.76 -9.75 -25.45
N LEU A 518 2.52 -10.36 -24.52
CA LEU A 518 3.82 -9.85 -24.10
C LEU A 518 4.82 -9.77 -25.27
N GLN A 519 4.87 -10.80 -26.12
CA GLN A 519 5.71 -10.78 -27.33
C GLN A 519 5.27 -9.69 -28.31
N GLY A 520 3.97 -9.48 -28.49
CA GLY A 520 3.43 -8.38 -29.30
C GLY A 520 3.84 -7.00 -28.78
N ARG A 521 4.06 -6.87 -27.46
CA ARG A 521 4.57 -5.65 -26.80
C ARG A 521 6.10 -5.56 -26.77
N ARG A 522 6.82 -6.43 -27.44
CA ARG A 522 8.29 -6.50 -27.49
C ARG A 522 8.93 -6.83 -26.13
N ALA A 523 8.21 -7.53 -25.26
CA ALA A 523 8.74 -7.96 -23.98
C ALA A 523 9.84 -9.04 -24.17
N ILE A 524 10.83 -9.01 -23.28
CA ILE A 524 11.87 -10.05 -23.17
C ILE A 524 11.48 -10.91 -21.96
N ILE A 525 11.18 -12.18 -22.22
CA ILE A 525 10.80 -13.12 -21.15
C ILE A 525 12.05 -13.60 -20.45
N MET A 526 12.17 -13.28 -19.16
CA MET A 526 13.33 -13.58 -18.33
C MET A 526 13.22 -14.94 -17.64
N GLY A 527 11.99 -15.43 -17.40
CA GLY A 527 11.75 -16.71 -16.75
C GLY A 527 10.27 -17.02 -16.62
N MET A 528 9.97 -18.25 -16.25
CA MET A 528 8.63 -18.74 -15.91
C MET A 528 8.76 -19.65 -14.69
N SER A 529 7.78 -19.61 -13.80
CA SER A 529 7.69 -20.48 -12.65
C SER A 529 6.24 -20.88 -12.40
N SER A 530 6.01 -22.07 -11.88
CA SER A 530 4.66 -22.55 -11.53
C SER A 530 4.51 -22.67 -10.03
N GLU A 531 3.47 -22.09 -9.48
CA GLU A 531 3.15 -22.19 -8.06
C GLU A 531 1.64 -22.34 -7.86
N LYS A 532 1.20 -23.46 -7.26
CA LYS A 532 -0.20 -23.72 -6.86
C LYS A 532 -1.24 -23.56 -7.98
N GLY A 533 -0.88 -23.93 -9.22
CA GLY A 533 -1.78 -23.84 -10.39
C GLY A 533 -1.79 -22.48 -11.09
N PHE A 534 -0.85 -21.60 -10.71
CA PHE A 534 -0.55 -20.36 -11.42
C PHE A 534 0.86 -20.43 -12.03
N GLU A 535 1.03 -19.75 -13.14
CA GLU A 535 2.28 -19.60 -13.86
C GLU A 535 2.80 -18.14 -13.78
#